data_c2a501a80f0a393cc23a9d85a859622c
#
_entry.id   c2a501a80f0a393cc23a9d85a859622c
#
_cell.length_a   1.000
_cell.length_b   1.000
_cell.length_c   1.000
_cell.angle_alpha   90.00
_cell.angle_beta   90.00
_cell.angle_gamma   90.00
#
_symmetry.space_group_name_H-M   'P 1'
#
loop_
_entity.id
_entity.type
_entity.pdbx_description
1 polymer ?
#
loop_
_entity_poly.entity_id
_entity_poly.type
_entity_poly.pdbx_seq_one_letter_code
_entity_poly.pdbx_strand_id
1 'polypeptide(L)'
;MKKNHEHDHEQLRAPLLTGYADTYVKLAKHRILFVSEDVDDRMASELSAMLLYFDNENHEDPIEMYIHSNGGAVTGLSNIYDVMQMIQAPIKTVCIGKCYSAAAVLLAAGTKGQRYAFKNSSVMIHGIQFGFPIPGHDMTASKGYYEFIDSNNDNIMKMLAHHTGQTLEKVKADCKEDRWMTPKEALEYGLIDHIIE
;
A
#
# COMPACT_ATOMS: atom_id res chain seq x y z
N MET A 1 -39.56 -22.16 -23.61
CA MET A 1 -39.49 -20.73 -23.21
C MET A 1 -38.50 -20.60 -22.05
N LYS A 2 -37.25 -20.28 -22.33
CA LYS A 2 -36.25 -19.88 -21.31
C LYS A 2 -36.15 -18.37 -21.43
N LYS A 3 -36.66 -17.62 -20.47
CA LYS A 3 -36.52 -16.17 -20.36
C LYS A 3 -35.42 -15.83 -19.34
N ASN A 4 -34.39 -15.26 -19.86
CA ASN A 4 -33.51 -14.20 -19.35
C ASN A 4 -33.52 -13.91 -17.82
N HIS A 5 -32.59 -14.53 -17.09
CA HIS A 5 -32.20 -14.13 -15.76
C HIS A 5 -30.94 -13.22 -15.73
N GLU A 6 -30.36 -12.91 -16.89
CA GLU A 6 -29.12 -12.11 -16.95
C GLU A 6 -29.35 -10.59 -16.83
N HIS A 7 -30.54 -10.08 -17.20
CA HIS A 7 -30.81 -8.64 -17.14
C HIS A 7 -31.06 -8.05 -15.74
N ASP A 8 -31.48 -8.89 -14.77
CA ASP A 8 -31.78 -8.39 -13.41
C ASP A 8 -30.55 -8.12 -12.55
N HIS A 9 -29.42 -8.79 -12.85
CA HIS A 9 -28.17 -8.59 -12.08
C HIS A 9 -27.42 -7.31 -12.42
N GLU A 10 -27.57 -6.80 -13.63
CA GLU A 10 -26.89 -5.59 -14.10
C GLU A 10 -27.56 -4.31 -13.56
N GLN A 11 -28.89 -4.33 -13.47
CA GLN A 11 -29.66 -3.21 -12.90
C GLN A 11 -29.53 -3.06 -11.37
N LEU A 12 -29.23 -4.15 -10.65
CA LEU A 12 -28.97 -4.11 -9.19
C LEU A 12 -27.55 -3.70 -8.85
N ARG A 13 -26.57 -3.91 -9.75
CA ARG A 13 -25.16 -3.54 -9.51
C ARG A 13 -24.90 -2.04 -9.64
N ALA A 14 -25.53 -1.36 -10.59
CA ALA A 14 -25.30 0.06 -10.83
C ALA A 14 -25.66 0.97 -9.63
N PRO A 15 -26.82 0.81 -8.95
CA PRO A 15 -27.16 1.58 -7.74
C PRO A 15 -26.24 1.26 -6.54
N LEU A 16 -25.78 0.00 -6.42
CA LEU A 16 -24.84 -0.40 -5.37
C LEU A 16 -23.47 0.25 -5.60
N LEU A 17 -22.96 0.23 -6.83
CA LEU A 17 -21.65 0.83 -7.18
C LEU A 17 -21.64 2.35 -6.99
N THR A 18 -22.71 3.06 -7.37
CA THR A 18 -22.83 4.50 -7.08
C THR A 18 -22.90 4.78 -5.59
N GLY A 19 -23.61 3.96 -4.80
CA GLY A 19 -23.67 4.08 -3.35
C GLY A 19 -22.31 3.87 -2.67
N TYR A 20 -21.48 2.96 -3.17
CA TYR A 20 -20.11 2.76 -2.68
C TYR A 20 -19.22 3.97 -2.98
N ALA A 21 -19.21 4.46 -4.22
CA ALA A 21 -18.43 5.65 -4.59
C ALA A 21 -18.81 6.87 -3.74
N ASP A 22 -20.10 7.12 -3.54
CA ASP A 22 -20.59 8.18 -2.66
C ASP A 22 -20.12 8.01 -1.20
N THR A 23 -19.98 6.77 -0.73
CA THR A 23 -19.50 6.47 0.62
C THR A 23 -18.03 6.84 0.76
N TYR A 24 -17.17 6.49 -0.20
CA TYR A 24 -15.76 6.90 -0.20
C TYR A 24 -15.62 8.43 -0.20
N VAL A 25 -16.40 9.13 -1.00
CA VAL A 25 -16.42 10.61 -1.02
C VAL A 25 -16.82 11.18 0.35
N LYS A 26 -17.81 10.58 1.02
CA LYS A 26 -18.21 11.02 2.36
C LYS A 26 -17.13 10.74 3.40
N LEU A 27 -16.47 9.59 3.35
CA LEU A 27 -15.36 9.23 4.24
C LEU A 27 -14.15 10.17 4.02
N ALA A 28 -13.85 10.51 2.78
CA ALA A 28 -12.79 11.46 2.45
C ALA A 28 -13.01 12.84 3.08
N LYS A 29 -14.28 13.31 3.21
CA LYS A 29 -14.59 14.55 3.95
C LYS A 29 -14.17 14.49 5.43
N HIS A 30 -13.99 13.31 5.97
CA HIS A 30 -13.49 13.07 7.34
C HIS A 30 -12.01 12.66 7.34
N ARG A 31 -11.28 12.93 6.25
CA ARG A 31 -9.86 12.60 6.07
C ARG A 31 -9.57 11.10 6.13
N ILE A 32 -10.56 10.27 5.77
CA ILE A 32 -10.45 8.81 5.73
C ILE A 32 -10.27 8.38 4.29
N LEU A 33 -9.14 7.74 3.98
CA LEU A 33 -8.75 7.22 2.68
C LEU A 33 -8.65 5.69 2.70
N PHE A 34 -8.84 5.07 1.53
CA PHE A 34 -8.72 3.64 1.36
C PHE A 34 -7.71 3.29 0.26
N VAL A 35 -6.84 2.32 0.57
CA VAL A 35 -5.99 1.60 -0.39
C VAL A 35 -6.55 0.18 -0.48
N SER A 36 -7.57 -0.02 -1.32
CA SER A 36 -8.34 -1.27 -1.41
C SER A 36 -8.14 -2.04 -2.72
N GLU A 37 -7.27 -1.57 -3.58
CA GLU A 37 -6.91 -2.16 -4.87
C GLU A 37 -5.39 -2.38 -4.95
N ASP A 38 -4.91 -2.92 -6.07
CA ASP A 38 -3.49 -2.99 -6.36
C ASP A 38 -2.92 -1.58 -6.57
N VAL A 39 -1.71 -1.36 -6.07
CA VAL A 39 -1.01 -0.07 -6.19
C VAL A 39 -0.55 0.10 -7.63
N ASP A 40 -1.28 0.87 -8.41
CA ASP A 40 -0.92 1.30 -9.76
C ASP A 40 -0.65 2.81 -9.82
N ASP A 41 -0.17 3.31 -10.97
CA ASP A 41 0.19 4.72 -11.13
C ASP A 41 -1.04 5.65 -11.06
N ARG A 42 -2.24 5.17 -11.47
CA ARG A 42 -3.48 5.94 -11.41
C ARG A 42 -3.93 6.12 -9.96
N MET A 43 -4.06 5.02 -9.22
CA MET A 43 -4.44 5.04 -7.80
C MET A 43 -3.43 5.85 -6.99
N ALA A 44 -2.14 5.70 -7.28
CA ALA A 44 -1.08 6.45 -6.61
C ALA A 44 -1.22 7.96 -6.82
N SER A 45 -1.50 8.40 -8.05
CA SER A 45 -1.71 9.82 -8.37
C SER A 45 -2.95 10.39 -7.68
N GLU A 46 -4.06 9.65 -7.68
CA GLU A 46 -5.30 10.05 -7.02
C GLU A 46 -5.11 10.16 -5.49
N LEU A 47 -4.48 9.16 -4.88
CA LEU A 47 -4.23 9.15 -3.44
C LEU A 47 -3.27 10.25 -3.01
N SER A 48 -2.19 10.46 -3.76
CA SER A 48 -1.22 11.51 -3.50
C SER A 48 -1.84 12.91 -3.59
N ALA A 49 -2.72 13.15 -4.58
CA ALA A 49 -3.46 14.40 -4.67
C ALA A 49 -4.36 14.63 -3.45
N MET A 50 -5.00 13.59 -2.93
CA MET A 50 -5.82 13.67 -1.71
C MET A 50 -4.99 13.96 -0.47
N LEU A 51 -3.82 13.33 -0.33
CA LEU A 51 -2.89 13.58 0.78
C LEU A 51 -2.44 15.04 0.79
N LEU A 52 -2.02 15.56 -0.35
CA LEU A 52 -1.63 16.97 -0.53
C LEU A 52 -2.78 17.95 -0.24
N TYR A 53 -3.98 17.61 -0.71
CA TYR A 53 -5.18 18.42 -0.46
C TYR A 53 -5.47 18.53 1.03
N PHE A 54 -5.45 17.41 1.77
CA PHE A 54 -5.71 17.40 3.20
C PHE A 54 -4.61 18.11 4.00
N ASP A 55 -3.34 17.92 3.64
CA ASP A 55 -2.24 18.62 4.30
C ASP A 55 -2.36 20.14 4.13
N ASN A 56 -2.72 20.60 2.91
CA ASN A 56 -2.91 22.02 2.64
C ASN A 56 -4.15 22.60 3.36
N GLU A 57 -5.21 21.81 3.57
CA GLU A 57 -6.37 22.28 4.33
C GLU A 57 -6.06 22.41 5.84
N ASN A 58 -5.45 21.41 6.43
CA ASN A 58 -5.03 21.43 7.83
C ASN A 58 -3.96 20.35 8.07
N HIS A 59 -2.74 20.75 8.33
CA HIS A 59 -1.63 19.86 8.61
C HIS A 59 -1.55 19.37 10.07
N GLU A 60 -2.39 19.86 10.97
CA GLU A 60 -2.44 19.40 12.37
C GLU A 60 -3.36 18.17 12.54
N ASP A 61 -4.42 18.07 11.72
CA ASP A 61 -5.37 16.98 11.80
C ASP A 61 -4.85 15.72 11.10
N PRO A 62 -4.97 14.54 11.71
CA PRO A 62 -4.49 13.30 11.12
C PRO A 62 -5.29 12.90 9.87
N ILE A 63 -4.61 12.22 8.95
CA ILE A 63 -5.21 11.51 7.82
C ILE A 63 -5.26 10.03 8.18
N GLU A 64 -6.41 9.38 8.08
CA GLU A 64 -6.55 7.94 8.32
C GLU A 64 -6.50 7.19 6.98
N MET A 65 -5.57 6.27 6.84
CA MET A 65 -5.41 5.44 5.64
C MET A 65 -5.68 3.97 5.97
N TYR A 66 -6.81 3.45 5.52
CA TYR A 66 -7.19 2.05 5.64
C TYR A 66 -6.67 1.27 4.44
N ILE A 67 -5.90 0.21 4.69
CA ILE A 67 -5.18 -0.53 3.65
C ILE A 67 -5.66 -1.99 3.61
N HIS A 68 -6.11 -2.43 2.41
CA HIS A 68 -6.45 -3.81 2.09
C HIS A 68 -5.97 -4.12 0.67
N SER A 69 -4.70 -4.42 0.49
CA SER A 69 -4.09 -4.52 -0.84
C SER A 69 -3.02 -5.61 -0.91
N ASN A 70 -2.85 -6.18 -2.10
CA ASN A 70 -1.72 -7.08 -2.40
C ASN A 70 -0.41 -6.33 -2.66
N GLY A 71 -0.44 -5.00 -2.71
CA GLY A 71 0.69 -4.20 -3.18
C GLY A 71 0.57 -3.86 -4.66
N GLY A 72 1.68 -3.79 -5.39
CA GLY A 72 1.64 -3.46 -6.82
C GLY A 72 2.90 -2.79 -7.33
N ALA A 73 2.75 -1.81 -8.22
CA ALA A 73 3.84 -1.17 -8.93
C ALA A 73 4.78 -0.37 -8.01
N VAL A 74 6.08 -0.53 -8.22
CA VAL A 74 7.11 0.21 -7.47
C VAL A 74 7.01 1.72 -7.69
N THR A 75 6.65 2.15 -8.91
CA THR A 75 6.43 3.56 -9.24
C THR A 75 5.28 4.16 -8.45
N GLY A 76 4.17 3.43 -8.33
CA GLY A 76 3.03 3.83 -7.53
C GLY A 76 3.37 3.89 -6.03
N LEU A 77 4.09 2.88 -5.52
CA LEU A 77 4.61 2.90 -4.14
C LEU A 77 5.46 4.14 -3.88
N SER A 78 6.46 4.41 -4.72
CA SER A 78 7.37 5.54 -4.53
C SER A 78 6.62 6.88 -4.54
N ASN A 79 5.66 7.05 -5.45
CA ASN A 79 4.84 8.26 -5.53
C ASN A 79 4.09 8.52 -4.20
N ILE A 80 3.37 7.52 -3.70
CA ILE A 80 2.60 7.66 -2.45
C ILE A 80 3.54 7.86 -1.26
N TYR A 81 4.60 7.04 -1.17
CA TYR A 81 5.57 7.10 -0.09
C TYR A 81 6.23 8.47 0.04
N ASP A 82 6.71 9.03 -1.06
CA ASP A 82 7.37 10.33 -1.05
C ASP A 82 6.42 11.45 -0.59
N VAL A 83 5.15 11.41 -1.03
CA VAL A 83 4.14 12.36 -0.55
C VAL A 83 3.83 12.15 0.93
N MET A 84 3.69 10.89 1.41
CA MET A 84 3.51 10.60 2.83
C MET A 84 4.65 11.14 3.70
N GLN A 85 5.89 11.12 3.20
CA GLN A 85 7.05 11.64 3.95
C GLN A 85 7.20 13.15 3.84
N MET A 86 6.64 13.78 2.81
CA MET A 86 6.75 15.22 2.55
C MET A 86 5.73 16.04 3.34
N ILE A 87 4.51 15.55 3.49
CA ILE A 87 3.43 16.26 4.18
C ILE A 87 3.66 16.34 5.69
N GLN A 88 3.08 17.35 6.33
CA GLN A 88 3.19 17.58 7.77
C GLN A 88 2.08 16.90 8.56
N ALA A 89 0.91 16.70 7.95
CA ALA A 89 -0.23 16.04 8.58
C ALA A 89 0.14 14.61 9.03
N PRO A 90 -0.15 14.23 10.29
CA PRO A 90 0.08 12.86 10.74
C PRO A 90 -0.73 11.85 9.92
N ILE A 91 -0.13 10.74 9.55
CA ILE A 91 -0.82 9.67 8.83
C ILE A 91 -0.98 8.46 9.73
N LYS A 92 -2.23 8.16 10.09
CA LYS A 92 -2.60 6.91 10.74
C LYS A 92 -2.85 5.85 9.70
N THR A 93 -2.07 4.77 9.72
CA THR A 93 -2.24 3.63 8.82
C THR A 93 -2.89 2.45 9.52
N VAL A 94 -3.84 1.80 8.86
CA VAL A 94 -4.62 0.69 9.44
C VAL A 94 -4.71 -0.47 8.44
N CYS A 95 -4.09 -1.60 8.73
CA CYS A 95 -4.25 -2.82 7.95
C CYS A 95 -5.60 -3.48 8.25
N ILE A 96 -6.42 -3.64 7.19
CA ILE A 96 -7.69 -4.36 7.23
C ILE A 96 -7.57 -5.62 6.36
N GLY A 97 -7.56 -6.79 6.97
CA GLY A 97 -7.47 -8.07 6.28
C GLY A 97 -6.08 -8.37 5.74
N LYS A 98 -5.50 -7.53 4.87
CA LYS A 98 -4.15 -7.77 4.33
C LYS A 98 -3.40 -6.50 3.91
N CYS A 99 -2.09 -6.51 4.13
CA CYS A 99 -1.14 -5.54 3.58
C CYS A 99 0.09 -6.29 3.07
N TYR A 100 0.20 -6.48 1.76
CA TYR A 100 1.29 -7.25 1.16
C TYR A 100 2.16 -6.39 0.28
N SER A 101 3.48 -6.71 0.21
CA SER A 101 4.41 -6.07 -0.72
C SER A 101 4.43 -4.53 -0.56
N ALA A 102 4.19 -3.76 -1.62
CA ALA A 102 4.10 -2.31 -1.58
C ALA A 102 3.13 -1.79 -0.50
N ALA A 103 2.00 -2.47 -0.28
CA ALA A 103 1.03 -2.10 0.76
C ALA A 103 1.60 -2.26 2.18
N ALA A 104 2.48 -3.23 2.42
CA ALA A 104 3.17 -3.37 3.71
C ALA A 104 4.16 -2.23 3.95
N VAL A 105 4.81 -1.73 2.90
CA VAL A 105 5.68 -0.55 2.98
C VAL A 105 4.87 0.69 3.33
N LEU A 106 3.72 0.91 2.67
CA LEU A 106 2.82 2.03 2.98
C LEU A 106 2.26 1.93 4.41
N LEU A 107 1.91 0.73 4.89
CA LEU A 107 1.50 0.51 6.27
C LEU A 107 2.59 0.95 7.25
N ALA A 108 3.82 0.53 7.01
CA ALA A 108 4.97 0.85 7.85
C ALA A 108 5.35 2.34 7.79
N ALA A 109 5.06 3.01 6.66
CA ALA A 109 5.39 4.42 6.41
C ALA A 109 4.47 5.41 7.14
N GLY A 110 3.41 4.95 7.81
CA GLY A 110 2.57 5.79 8.67
C GLY A 110 3.36 6.43 9.81
N THR A 111 2.79 7.46 10.41
CA THR A 111 3.39 8.16 11.54
C THR A 111 3.68 7.19 12.69
N LYS A 112 4.91 7.23 13.21
CA LYS A 112 5.33 6.36 14.32
C LYS A 112 4.39 6.50 15.51
N GLY A 113 3.93 5.37 16.05
CA GLY A 113 2.91 5.30 17.11
C GLY A 113 1.46 5.30 16.59
N GLN A 114 1.25 5.46 15.27
CA GLN A 114 -0.07 5.50 14.64
C GLN A 114 -0.24 4.47 13.52
N ARG A 115 0.45 3.34 13.62
CA ARG A 115 0.37 2.24 12.65
C ARG A 115 -0.33 1.06 13.28
N TYR A 116 -1.44 0.64 12.68
CA TYR A 116 -2.37 -0.34 13.27
C TYR A 116 -2.60 -1.53 12.33
N ALA A 117 -2.94 -2.68 12.90
CA ALA A 117 -3.50 -3.80 12.16
C ALA A 117 -4.62 -4.47 12.98
N PHE A 118 -5.71 -4.87 12.30
CA PHE A 118 -6.73 -5.70 12.94
C PHE A 118 -6.20 -7.09 13.25
N LYS A 119 -6.66 -7.70 14.35
CA LYS A 119 -6.18 -9.02 14.84
C LYS A 119 -6.30 -10.16 13.83
N ASN A 120 -7.21 -10.06 12.88
CA ASN A 120 -7.43 -11.08 11.85
C ASN A 120 -6.78 -10.70 10.51
N SER A 121 -5.95 -9.67 10.47
CA SER A 121 -5.23 -9.27 9.28
C SER A 121 -3.92 -10.04 9.11
N SER A 122 -3.27 -9.84 7.98
CA SER A 122 -1.95 -10.40 7.70
C SER A 122 -1.09 -9.39 6.97
N VAL A 123 0.22 -9.46 7.17
CA VAL A 123 1.20 -8.60 6.52
C VAL A 123 2.23 -9.46 5.82
N MET A 124 2.69 -9.05 4.63
CA MET A 124 3.76 -9.76 3.94
C MET A 124 4.74 -8.76 3.33
N ILE A 125 6.03 -9.03 3.53
CA ILE A 125 7.14 -8.30 2.93
C ILE A 125 7.99 -9.22 2.07
N HIS A 126 8.50 -8.71 0.98
CA HIS A 126 9.43 -9.38 0.08
C HIS A 126 10.23 -8.37 -0.76
N GLY A 127 11.25 -8.85 -1.48
CA GLY A 127 11.95 -8.07 -2.48
C GLY A 127 11.12 -7.88 -3.75
N ILE A 128 11.58 -6.98 -4.63
CA ILE A 128 10.91 -6.77 -5.93
C ILE A 128 10.88 -8.09 -6.71
N GLN A 129 9.67 -8.49 -7.12
CA GLN A 129 9.46 -9.60 -8.04
C GLN A 129 9.25 -9.06 -9.45
N PHE A 130 9.99 -9.59 -10.41
CA PHE A 130 9.83 -9.25 -11.83
C PHE A 130 9.83 -10.52 -12.68
N GLY A 131 9.03 -10.48 -13.75
CA GLY A 131 8.98 -11.60 -14.71
C GLY A 131 10.21 -11.61 -15.61
N PHE A 132 10.74 -12.80 -15.88
CA PHE A 132 11.83 -13.02 -16.82
C PHE A 132 11.36 -13.99 -17.92
N PRO A 133 11.74 -13.82 -19.18
CA PRO A 133 12.48 -12.70 -19.79
C PRO A 133 11.62 -11.44 -20.00
N ILE A 134 12.27 -10.27 -20.07
CA ILE A 134 11.60 -9.01 -20.41
C ILE A 134 11.31 -9.02 -21.91
N PRO A 135 10.02 -9.03 -22.34
CA PRO A 135 9.71 -9.06 -23.76
C PRO A 135 10.30 -7.88 -24.52
N GLY A 136 10.97 -8.18 -25.66
CA GLY A 136 11.51 -7.15 -26.56
C GLY A 136 12.86 -6.56 -26.18
N HIS A 137 13.53 -7.07 -25.13
CA HIS A 137 14.86 -6.61 -24.73
C HIS A 137 15.91 -7.70 -24.98
N ASP A 138 17.05 -7.31 -25.57
CA ASP A 138 18.21 -8.15 -25.66
C ASP A 138 19.02 -8.14 -24.34
N MET A 139 20.02 -9.03 -24.24
CA MET A 139 20.84 -9.17 -23.03
C MET A 139 21.62 -7.89 -22.68
N THR A 140 21.93 -7.05 -23.66
CA THR A 140 22.70 -5.82 -23.46
C THR A 140 21.81 -4.68 -22.96
N ALA A 141 20.62 -4.52 -23.55
CA ALA A 141 19.62 -3.57 -23.08
C ALA A 141 19.09 -3.93 -21.69
N SER A 142 19.13 -5.20 -21.33
CA SER A 142 18.64 -5.70 -20.02
C SER A 142 19.54 -5.29 -18.85
N LYS A 143 20.85 -5.05 -19.04
CA LYS A 143 21.79 -4.74 -17.94
C LYS A 143 21.38 -3.48 -17.17
N GLY A 144 21.14 -2.37 -17.86
CA GLY A 144 20.71 -1.11 -17.22
C GLY A 144 19.36 -1.25 -16.51
N TYR A 145 18.46 -2.09 -17.03
CA TYR A 145 17.19 -2.37 -16.40
C TYR A 145 17.37 -3.17 -15.08
N TYR A 146 18.25 -4.18 -15.06
CA TYR A 146 18.55 -4.91 -13.82
C TYR A 146 19.19 -4.02 -12.77
N GLU A 147 20.16 -3.18 -13.15
CA GLU A 147 20.77 -2.21 -12.23
C GLU A 147 19.73 -1.24 -11.66
N PHE A 148 18.76 -0.82 -12.47
CA PHE A 148 17.64 0.01 -12.02
C PHE A 148 16.71 -0.74 -11.03
N ILE A 149 16.36 -2.00 -11.33
CA ILE A 149 15.56 -2.84 -10.43
C ILE A 149 16.27 -3.09 -9.10
N ASP A 150 17.57 -3.42 -9.14
CA ASP A 150 18.37 -3.61 -7.92
C ASP A 150 18.43 -2.35 -7.07
N SER A 151 18.59 -1.18 -7.71
CA SER A 151 18.56 0.12 -7.00
C SER A 151 17.21 0.38 -6.34
N ASN A 152 16.10 0.12 -7.04
CA ASN A 152 14.76 0.26 -6.48
C ASN A 152 14.53 -0.74 -5.33
N ASN A 153 14.98 -1.99 -5.48
CA ASN A 153 14.88 -2.98 -4.42
C ASN A 153 15.65 -2.52 -3.17
N ASP A 154 16.87 -2.02 -3.34
CA ASP A 154 17.65 -1.46 -2.24
C ASP A 154 16.96 -0.29 -1.55
N ASN A 155 16.27 0.58 -2.29
CA ASN A 155 15.51 1.69 -1.73
C ASN A 155 14.32 1.19 -0.90
N ILE A 156 13.56 0.21 -1.38
CA ILE A 156 12.46 -0.39 -0.61
C ILE A 156 12.97 -1.05 0.67
N MET A 157 14.10 -1.76 0.62
CA MET A 157 14.71 -2.34 1.83
C MET A 157 15.14 -1.26 2.83
N LYS A 158 15.65 -0.12 2.37
CA LYS A 158 15.98 1.03 3.22
C LYS A 158 14.73 1.67 3.84
N MET A 159 13.62 1.82 3.08
CA MET A 159 12.34 2.30 3.59
C MET A 159 11.85 1.39 4.74
N LEU A 160 11.82 0.07 4.50
CA LEU A 160 11.43 -0.90 5.53
C LEU A 160 12.36 -0.84 6.76
N ALA A 161 13.67 -0.79 6.57
CA ALA A 161 14.63 -0.70 7.67
C ALA A 161 14.41 0.58 8.49
N HIS A 162 14.20 1.72 7.84
CA HIS A 162 13.94 3.00 8.50
C HIS A 162 12.69 2.95 9.38
N HIS A 163 11.57 2.47 8.85
CA HIS A 163 10.29 2.49 9.57
C HIS A 163 10.15 1.40 10.63
N THR A 164 10.81 0.25 10.43
CA THR A 164 10.73 -0.88 11.38
C THR A 164 11.77 -0.82 12.48
N GLY A 165 12.87 -0.07 12.29
CA GLY A 165 14.01 -0.06 13.19
C GLY A 165 14.90 -1.31 13.08
N GLN A 166 14.66 -2.17 12.10
CA GLN A 166 15.52 -3.32 11.78
C GLN A 166 16.77 -2.86 11.04
N THR A 167 17.84 -3.64 11.10
CA THR A 167 19.02 -3.36 10.26
C THR A 167 18.73 -3.66 8.78
N LEU A 168 19.39 -2.94 7.88
CA LEU A 168 19.23 -3.15 6.44
C LEU A 168 19.58 -4.59 6.03
N GLU A 169 20.63 -5.16 6.63
CA GLU A 169 21.06 -6.54 6.38
C GLU A 169 19.98 -7.54 6.79
N LYS A 170 19.32 -7.31 7.93
CA LYS A 170 18.22 -8.16 8.38
C LYS A 170 17.02 -8.05 7.44
N VAL A 171 16.61 -6.85 7.05
CA VAL A 171 15.51 -6.65 6.10
C VAL A 171 15.81 -7.32 4.76
N LYS A 172 17.02 -7.13 4.22
CA LYS A 172 17.46 -7.81 2.98
C LYS A 172 17.43 -9.34 3.10
N ALA A 173 17.81 -9.89 4.25
CA ALA A 173 17.77 -11.34 4.49
C ALA A 173 16.32 -11.85 4.58
N ASP A 174 15.48 -11.14 5.30
CA ASP A 174 14.07 -11.49 5.52
C ASP A 174 13.20 -11.37 4.25
N CYS A 175 13.58 -10.46 3.34
CA CYS A 175 12.86 -10.21 2.08
C CYS A 175 13.38 -11.02 0.88
N LYS A 176 14.31 -11.98 1.09
CA LYS A 176 14.76 -12.88 0.01
C LYS A 176 13.66 -13.80 -0.50
N GLU A 177 12.75 -14.16 0.39
CA GLU A 177 11.54 -14.92 0.12
C GLU A 177 10.34 -14.15 0.71
N ASP A 178 9.12 -14.58 0.39
CA ASP A 178 7.91 -13.99 0.97
C ASP A 178 7.88 -14.23 2.49
N ARG A 179 7.97 -13.15 3.26
CA ARG A 179 7.86 -13.20 4.71
C ARG A 179 6.45 -12.83 5.17
N TRP A 180 5.66 -13.83 5.43
CA TRP A 180 4.30 -13.72 5.95
C TRP A 180 4.30 -13.51 7.45
N MET A 181 3.47 -12.59 7.94
CA MET A 181 3.39 -12.22 9.36
C MET A 181 1.94 -12.08 9.82
N THR A 182 1.64 -12.63 10.98
CA THR A 182 0.48 -12.28 11.78
C THR A 182 0.62 -10.84 12.30
N PRO A 183 -0.46 -10.19 12.79
CA PRO A 183 -0.35 -8.86 13.40
C PRO A 183 0.62 -8.80 14.58
N LYS A 184 0.72 -9.88 15.36
CA LYS A 184 1.67 -9.97 16.46
C LYS A 184 3.12 -9.96 15.96
N GLU A 185 3.44 -10.76 14.95
CA GLU A 185 4.76 -10.78 14.34
C GLU A 185 5.09 -9.46 13.64
N ALA A 186 4.11 -8.80 13.00
CA ALA A 186 4.27 -7.49 12.39
C ALA A 186 4.55 -6.39 13.45
N LEU A 187 3.93 -6.49 14.64
CA LEU A 187 4.21 -5.62 15.78
C LEU A 187 5.64 -5.85 16.31
N GLU A 188 6.02 -7.10 16.53
CA GLU A 188 7.36 -7.47 16.99
C GLU A 188 8.45 -7.08 15.99
N TYR A 189 8.13 -7.12 14.69
CA TYR A 189 9.03 -6.70 13.61
C TYR A 189 9.17 -5.17 13.52
N GLY A 190 8.18 -4.42 13.97
CA GLY A 190 8.14 -2.96 13.94
C GLY A 190 7.40 -2.36 12.73
N LEU A 191 6.65 -3.18 11.96
CA LEU A 191 5.82 -2.72 10.84
C LEU A 191 4.59 -1.95 11.32
N ILE A 192 4.09 -2.27 12.50
CA ILE A 192 2.95 -1.62 13.16
C ILE A 192 3.30 -1.27 14.62
N ASP A 193 2.46 -0.46 15.23
CA ASP A 193 2.60 -0.04 16.63
C ASP A 193 1.51 -0.61 17.53
N HIS A 194 0.33 -0.98 16.96
CA HIS A 194 -0.83 -1.45 17.72
C HIS A 194 -1.62 -2.53 16.98
N ILE A 195 -2.27 -3.40 17.74
CA ILE A 195 -3.25 -4.38 17.23
C ILE A 195 -4.63 -3.95 17.70
N ILE A 196 -5.59 -3.94 16.77
CA ILE A 196 -7.01 -3.66 17.03
C ILE A 196 -7.71 -5.01 17.23
N GLU A 197 -8.36 -5.19 18.40
CA GLU A 197 -9.07 -6.41 18.81
C GLU A 197 -10.42 -6.62 18.08
#